data_b6a97b186eda2234363efa34092a79b7
#
_entry.id   b6a97b186eda2234363efa34092a79b7
#
_cell.length_a   1.000
_cell.length_b   1.000
_cell.length_c   1.000
_cell.angle_alpha   90.00
_cell.angle_beta   90.00
_cell.angle_gamma   90.00
#
_symmetry.space_group_name_H-M   'P 1'
#
loop_
_entity.id
_entity.type
_entity.pdbx_description
1 polymer ?
#
loop_
_entity_poly.entity_id
_entity_poly.type
_entity_poly.pdbx_seq_one_letter_code
_entity_poly.pdbx_strand_id
1 'polypeptide(L)'
;MDESVRLLNQMQARICENKLRRYRGMNVYAKKGETLMVGSSLMEHFLINEFLLAEGLDKVVYNRGVAGWRTDELLKDMEACIFELEPSKIFINIGSNDLDRPGDALGRLIKQYRKILRKIKERLPGCL
;
A
#
# COMPACT_ATOMS: atom_id res chain seq x y z
N MET A 1 24.34 -14.58 -6.45
CA MET A 1 23.67 -14.03 -5.25
C MET A 1 24.06 -14.86 -4.04
N ASP A 2 24.52 -14.21 -3.00
CA ASP A 2 24.83 -14.85 -1.73
C ASP A 2 23.60 -15.57 -1.16
N GLU A 3 23.79 -16.74 -0.58
CA GLU A 3 22.72 -17.55 0.00
C GLU A 3 21.98 -16.79 1.11
N SER A 4 22.71 -16.02 1.93
CA SER A 4 22.12 -15.19 2.97
C SER A 4 21.15 -14.16 2.40
N VAL A 5 21.52 -13.49 1.32
CA VAL A 5 20.68 -12.50 0.64
C VAL A 5 19.45 -13.17 0.04
N ARG A 6 19.63 -14.36 -0.55
CA ARG A 6 18.50 -15.13 -1.11
C ARG A 6 17.51 -15.52 -0.02
N LEU A 7 18.01 -15.98 1.12
CA LEU A 7 17.17 -16.36 2.27
C LEU A 7 16.40 -15.15 2.80
N LEU A 8 17.06 -14.01 2.97
CA LEU A 8 16.40 -12.77 3.41
C LEU A 8 15.28 -12.35 2.45
N ASN A 9 15.53 -12.44 1.14
CA ASN A 9 14.52 -12.11 0.13
C ASN A 9 13.34 -13.06 0.20
N GLN A 10 13.57 -14.34 0.43
CA GLN A 10 12.49 -15.33 0.60
C GLN A 10 11.67 -15.04 1.86
N MET A 11 12.33 -14.69 2.95
CA MET A 11 11.65 -14.32 4.20
C MET A 11 10.79 -13.06 4.01
N GLN A 12 11.33 -12.04 3.35
CA GLN A 12 10.59 -10.80 3.06
C GLN A 12 9.36 -11.09 2.18
N ALA A 13 9.51 -11.90 1.15
CA ALA A 13 8.40 -12.28 0.28
C ALA A 13 7.30 -13.01 1.07
N ARG A 14 7.68 -13.89 1.99
CA ARG A 14 6.72 -14.60 2.85
C ARG A 14 5.99 -13.67 3.80
N ILE A 15 6.70 -12.71 4.39
CA ILE A 15 6.11 -11.69 5.28
C ILE A 15 5.06 -10.89 4.51
N CYS A 16 5.38 -10.42 3.31
CA CYS A 16 4.46 -9.66 2.46
C CYS A 16 3.24 -10.50 2.06
N GLU A 17 3.43 -11.76 1.68
CA GLU A 17 2.34 -12.67 1.32
C GLU A 17 1.38 -12.89 2.50
N ASN A 18 1.92 -13.12 3.69
CA ASN A 18 1.12 -13.29 4.90
C ASN A 18 0.34 -12.01 5.23
N LYS A 19 0.96 -10.84 5.04
CA LYS A 19 0.30 -9.55 5.26
C LYS A 19 -0.86 -9.34 4.29
N LEU A 20 -0.67 -9.65 3.01
CA LEU A 20 -1.74 -9.56 2.01
C LEU A 20 -2.90 -10.49 2.33
N ARG A 21 -2.60 -11.70 2.79
CA ARG A 21 -3.63 -12.64 3.22
C ARG A 21 -4.46 -12.07 4.37
N ARG A 22 -3.81 -11.46 5.36
CA ARG A 22 -4.49 -10.78 6.46
C ARG A 22 -5.34 -9.62 5.95
N TYR A 23 -4.81 -8.80 5.05
CA TYR A 23 -5.55 -7.68 4.49
C TYR A 23 -6.81 -8.14 3.75
N ARG A 24 -6.71 -9.18 2.93
CA ARG A 24 -7.89 -9.75 2.25
C ARG A 24 -8.94 -10.23 3.24
N GLY A 25 -8.53 -10.91 4.30
CA GLY A 25 -9.43 -11.35 5.36
C GLY A 25 -10.12 -10.19 6.08
N MET A 26 -9.36 -9.14 6.40
CA MET A 26 -9.89 -7.95 7.06
C MET A 26 -10.81 -7.16 6.13
N ASN A 27 -10.54 -7.13 4.83
CA ASN A 27 -11.34 -6.38 3.85
C ASN A 27 -12.78 -6.90 3.76
N VAL A 28 -13.01 -8.17 4.06
CA VAL A 28 -14.37 -8.75 4.10
C VAL A 28 -15.26 -8.01 5.11
N TYR A 29 -14.67 -7.54 6.20
CA TYR A 29 -15.37 -6.85 7.29
C TYR A 29 -15.23 -5.33 7.22
N ALA A 30 -14.46 -4.81 6.28
CA ALA A 30 -14.20 -3.39 6.18
C ALA A 30 -15.45 -2.62 5.71
N LYS A 31 -15.64 -1.45 6.29
CA LYS A 31 -16.69 -0.52 5.85
C LYS A 31 -16.25 0.15 4.56
N LYS A 32 -17.08 0.06 3.53
CA LYS A 32 -16.80 0.70 2.23
C LYS A 32 -16.97 2.22 2.32
N GLY A 33 -16.26 2.94 1.46
CA GLY A 33 -16.40 4.38 1.35
C GLY A 33 -15.65 5.21 2.39
N GLU A 34 -14.76 4.58 3.15
CA GLU A 34 -13.97 5.27 4.17
C GLU A 34 -12.61 5.74 3.64
N THR A 35 -11.81 6.35 4.50
CA THR A 35 -10.46 6.80 4.16
C THR A 35 -9.47 5.65 4.22
N LEU A 36 -8.57 5.61 3.26
CA LEU A 36 -7.52 4.58 3.15
C LEU A 36 -6.14 5.22 3.13
N MET A 37 -5.23 4.65 3.89
CA MET A 37 -3.80 4.91 3.80
C MET A 37 -3.12 3.70 3.17
N VAL A 38 -2.34 3.91 2.11
CA VAL A 38 -1.67 2.85 1.37
C VAL A 38 -0.25 3.28 0.99
N GLY A 39 0.66 2.33 0.92
CA GLY A 39 2.03 2.60 0.54
C GLY A 39 3.01 1.58 1.12
N SER A 40 4.20 2.04 1.46
CA SER A 40 5.26 1.20 2.01
C SER A 40 5.39 1.39 3.53
N SER A 41 6.61 1.31 4.07
CA SER A 41 6.86 1.28 5.51
C SER A 41 6.35 2.51 6.27
N LEU A 42 6.44 3.70 5.69
CA LEU A 42 5.95 4.91 6.34
C LEU A 42 4.44 4.85 6.58
N MET A 43 3.69 4.24 5.67
CA MET A 43 2.26 4.03 5.87
C MET A 43 1.99 2.84 6.80
N GLU A 44 2.64 1.71 6.58
CA GLU A 44 2.41 0.52 7.40
C GLU A 44 2.58 0.82 8.90
N HIS A 45 3.61 1.58 9.24
CA HIS A 45 3.94 1.88 10.64
C HIS A 45 3.28 3.14 11.19
N PHE A 46 2.45 3.82 10.40
CA PHE A 46 1.74 5.01 10.84
C PHE A 46 0.50 4.61 11.67
N LEU A 47 0.55 4.89 12.97
CA LEU A 47 -0.47 4.50 13.93
C LEU A 47 -1.64 5.49 13.93
N ILE A 48 -2.26 5.71 12.79
CA ILE A 48 -3.28 6.74 12.57
C ILE A 48 -4.46 6.59 13.54
N ASN A 49 -4.90 5.37 13.82
CA ASN A 49 -6.06 5.15 14.67
C ASN A 49 -5.81 5.55 16.12
N GLU A 50 -4.57 5.39 16.61
CA GLU A 50 -4.19 5.86 17.94
C GLU A 50 -4.18 7.39 18.02
N PHE A 51 -3.70 8.07 16.96
CA PHE A 51 -3.74 9.53 16.90
C PHE A 51 -5.16 10.05 16.83
N LEU A 52 -6.02 9.43 16.03
CA LEU A 52 -7.43 9.81 15.94
C LEU A 52 -8.14 9.67 17.29
N LEU A 53 -7.86 8.58 17.99
CA LEU A 53 -8.41 8.35 19.33
C LEU A 53 -7.92 9.40 20.33
N ALA A 54 -6.63 9.72 20.32
CA ALA A 54 -6.03 10.71 21.21
C ALA A 54 -6.63 12.11 20.98
N GLU A 55 -6.94 12.47 19.74
CA GLU A 55 -7.53 13.75 19.37
C GLU A 55 -9.07 13.76 19.49
N GLY A 56 -9.68 12.67 19.90
CA GLY A 56 -11.14 12.56 20.03
C GLY A 56 -11.88 12.64 18.69
N LEU A 57 -11.24 12.23 17.59
CA LEU A 57 -11.82 12.28 16.26
C LEU A 57 -12.48 10.94 15.91
N ASP A 58 -13.77 10.98 15.62
CA ASP A 58 -14.53 9.79 15.21
C ASP A 58 -14.45 9.62 13.69
N LYS A 59 -13.32 9.11 13.23
CA LYS A 59 -13.06 8.84 11.82
C LYS A 59 -12.60 7.40 11.65
N VAL A 60 -13.00 6.79 10.53
CA VAL A 60 -12.56 5.46 10.15
C VAL A 60 -11.47 5.61 9.09
N VAL A 61 -10.27 5.13 9.41
CA VAL A 61 -9.15 5.13 8.48
C VAL A 61 -8.54 3.73 8.45
N TYR A 62 -8.54 3.12 7.28
CA TYR A 62 -7.89 1.83 7.08
C TYR A 62 -6.46 2.02 6.61
N ASN A 63 -5.56 1.16 7.08
CA ASN A 63 -4.16 1.17 6.68
C ASN A 63 -3.84 -0.14 5.95
N ARG A 64 -3.40 -0.03 4.71
CA ARG A 64 -2.97 -1.16 3.87
C ARG A 64 -1.55 -0.96 3.35
N GLY A 65 -0.70 -0.33 4.16
CA GLY A 65 0.73 -0.21 3.87
C GLY A 65 1.45 -1.55 3.99
N VAL A 66 2.48 -1.73 3.17
CA VAL A 66 3.34 -2.93 3.20
C VAL A 66 4.80 -2.49 3.14
N ALA A 67 5.53 -2.71 4.22
CA ALA A 67 6.93 -2.31 4.33
C ALA A 67 7.78 -2.96 3.24
N GLY A 68 8.71 -2.18 2.68
CA GLY A 68 9.63 -2.64 1.64
C GLY A 68 9.07 -2.59 0.23
N TRP A 69 7.78 -2.31 0.06
CA TRP A 69 7.15 -2.34 -1.26
C TRP A 69 7.61 -1.21 -2.17
N ARG A 70 7.64 -1.55 -3.44
CA ARG A 70 7.85 -0.66 -4.57
C ARG A 70 6.55 -0.47 -5.34
N THR A 71 6.54 0.44 -6.29
CA THR A 71 5.33 0.74 -7.07
C THR A 71 4.83 -0.45 -7.88
N ASP A 72 5.71 -1.29 -8.41
CA ASP A 72 5.31 -2.49 -9.17
C ASP A 72 4.62 -3.52 -8.28
N GLU A 73 5.04 -3.64 -7.03
CA GLU A 73 4.40 -4.55 -6.09
C GLU A 73 3.00 -4.07 -5.70
N LEU A 74 2.82 -2.77 -5.46
CA LEU A 74 1.49 -2.22 -5.25
C LEU A 74 0.59 -2.40 -6.47
N LEU A 75 1.11 -2.16 -7.69
CA LEU A 75 0.36 -2.37 -8.93
C LEU A 75 -0.18 -3.79 -9.06
N LYS A 76 0.59 -4.76 -8.62
CA LYS A 76 0.20 -6.18 -8.66
C LYS A 76 -0.94 -6.50 -7.69
N ASP A 77 -1.00 -5.84 -6.54
CA ASP A 77 -1.92 -6.18 -5.46
C ASP A 77 -2.89 -5.03 -5.10
N MET A 78 -3.25 -4.20 -6.06
CA MET A 78 -4.17 -3.09 -5.86
C MET A 78 -5.56 -3.54 -5.41
N GLU A 79 -6.00 -4.74 -5.77
CA GLU A 79 -7.29 -5.27 -5.30
C GLU A 79 -7.32 -5.36 -3.78
N ALA A 80 -6.36 -6.06 -3.19
CA ALA A 80 -6.30 -6.25 -1.74
C ALA A 80 -6.01 -4.96 -0.97
N CYS A 81 -5.19 -4.06 -1.53
CA CYS A 81 -4.73 -2.87 -0.83
C CYS A 81 -5.63 -1.65 -1.05
N ILE A 82 -6.42 -1.62 -2.12
CA ILE A 82 -7.22 -0.45 -2.47
C ILE A 82 -8.65 -0.82 -2.83
N PHE A 83 -8.85 -1.58 -3.91
CA PHE A 83 -10.17 -1.68 -4.55
C PHE A 83 -11.18 -2.47 -3.73
N GLU A 84 -10.77 -3.48 -2.99
CA GLU A 84 -11.69 -4.24 -2.11
C GLU A 84 -12.29 -3.37 -1.01
N LEU A 85 -11.63 -2.27 -0.66
CA LEU A 85 -12.11 -1.32 0.36
C LEU A 85 -13.04 -0.24 -0.21
N GLU A 86 -13.08 -0.06 -1.51
CA GLU A 86 -13.86 0.98 -2.19
C GLU A 86 -13.78 2.33 -1.48
N PRO A 87 -12.56 2.86 -1.27
CA PRO A 87 -12.37 4.06 -0.46
C PRO A 87 -12.90 5.31 -1.16
N SER A 88 -13.33 6.29 -0.36
CA SER A 88 -13.70 7.61 -0.86
C SER A 88 -12.55 8.60 -0.87
N LYS A 89 -11.48 8.30 -0.13
CA LYS A 89 -10.27 9.12 -0.05
C LYS A 89 -9.07 8.23 0.18
N ILE A 90 -7.98 8.48 -0.55
CA ILE A 90 -6.74 7.72 -0.44
C ILE A 90 -5.58 8.66 -0.14
N PHE A 91 -4.80 8.30 0.88
CA PHE A 91 -3.47 8.87 1.12
C PHE A 91 -2.46 7.82 0.71
N ILE A 92 -1.60 8.15 -0.24
CA ILE A 92 -0.61 7.23 -0.79
C ILE A 92 0.81 7.75 -0.56
N ASN A 93 1.69 6.88 -0.07
CA ASN A 93 3.11 7.18 0.11
C ASN A 93 3.92 5.96 -0.31
N ILE A 94 4.41 5.96 -1.54
CA ILE A 94 5.21 4.88 -2.12
C ILE A 94 6.20 5.46 -3.13
N GLY A 95 7.32 4.79 -3.31
CA GLY A 95 8.30 5.17 -4.33
C GLY A 95 9.73 5.28 -3.83
N SER A 96 9.96 5.50 -2.53
CA SER A 96 11.32 5.61 -2.00
C SER A 96 12.15 4.33 -2.24
N ASN A 97 11.53 3.16 -2.11
CA ASN A 97 12.20 1.87 -2.35
C ASN A 97 12.50 1.63 -3.83
N ASP A 98 11.76 2.26 -4.73
CA ASP A 98 12.02 2.17 -6.17
C ASP A 98 13.36 2.77 -6.55
N LEU A 99 13.79 3.81 -5.83
CA LEU A 99 15.02 4.56 -6.14
C LEU A 99 16.29 3.75 -5.86
N ASP A 100 16.20 2.66 -5.11
CA ASP A 100 17.32 1.77 -4.84
C ASP A 100 17.64 0.83 -6.02
N ARG A 101 16.81 0.80 -7.06
CA ARG A 101 17.02 -0.05 -8.22
C ARG A 101 18.07 0.54 -9.18
N PRO A 102 18.89 -0.32 -9.84
CA PRO A 102 19.84 0.15 -10.83
C PRO A 102 19.14 0.68 -12.09
N GLY A 103 19.85 1.48 -12.86
CA GLY A 103 19.37 2.07 -14.11
C GLY A 103 18.52 3.32 -13.88
N ASP A 104 17.57 3.59 -14.79
CA ASP A 104 16.68 4.73 -14.71
C ASP A 104 15.54 4.49 -13.72
N ALA A 105 15.89 4.49 -12.44
CA ALA A 105 14.94 4.25 -11.35
C ALA A 105 13.83 5.30 -11.30
N LEU A 106 14.20 6.58 -11.47
CA LEU A 106 13.24 7.68 -11.42
C LEU A 106 12.22 7.62 -12.57
N GLY A 107 12.68 7.34 -13.79
CA GLY A 107 11.80 7.21 -14.95
C GLY A 107 10.80 6.07 -14.78
N ARG A 108 11.27 4.92 -14.30
CA ARG A 108 10.38 3.78 -14.00
C ARG A 108 9.39 4.12 -12.89
N LEU A 109 9.84 4.76 -11.83
CA LEU A 109 8.99 5.19 -10.71
C LEU A 109 7.84 6.08 -11.20
N ILE A 110 8.14 7.11 -11.98
CA ILE A 110 7.14 8.03 -12.52
C ILE A 110 6.13 7.27 -13.38
N LYS A 111 6.60 6.40 -14.25
CA LYS A 111 5.74 5.57 -15.12
C LYS A 111 4.80 4.69 -14.31
N GLN A 112 5.32 4.00 -13.31
CA GLN A 112 4.52 3.11 -12.47
C GLN A 112 3.54 3.88 -11.59
N TYR A 113 3.95 5.01 -11.05
CA TYR A 113 3.09 5.86 -10.23
C TYR A 113 1.91 6.40 -11.05
N ARG A 114 2.15 6.80 -12.29
CA ARG A 114 1.08 7.23 -13.20
C ARG A 114 0.08 6.09 -13.46
N LYS A 115 0.55 4.86 -13.60
CA LYS A 115 -0.33 3.69 -13.76
C LYS A 115 -1.22 3.48 -12.54
N ILE A 116 -0.66 3.62 -11.35
CA ILE A 116 -1.41 3.50 -10.09
C ILE A 116 -2.53 4.54 -10.06
N LEU A 117 -2.20 5.81 -10.29
CA LEU A 117 -3.17 6.90 -10.26
C LEU A 117 -4.25 6.73 -11.32
N ARG A 118 -3.87 6.29 -12.52
CA ARG A 118 -4.83 6.04 -13.61
C ARG A 118 -5.82 4.96 -13.25
N LYS A 119 -5.35 3.83 -12.72
CA LYS A 119 -6.22 2.72 -12.30
C LYS A 119 -7.17 3.16 -11.19
N ILE A 120 -6.70 3.95 -10.24
CA ILE A 120 -7.56 4.50 -9.18
C ILE A 120 -8.66 5.36 -9.78
N LYS A 121 -8.31 6.27 -10.68
CA LYS A 121 -9.30 7.15 -11.34
C LYS A 121 -10.33 6.37 -12.17
N GLU A 122 -9.89 5.33 -12.87
CA GLU A 122 -10.77 4.49 -13.67
C GLU A 122 -11.74 3.67 -12.82
N ARG A 123 -11.24 3.07 -11.73
CA ARG A 123 -12.03 2.18 -10.87
C ARG A 123 -12.83 2.93 -9.80
N LEU A 124 -12.34 4.07 -9.36
CA LEU A 124 -12.91 4.86 -8.26
C LEU A 124 -13.00 6.34 -8.69
N PRO A 125 -13.84 6.69 -9.68
CA PRO A 125 -13.84 8.04 -10.25
C PRO A 125 -14.22 9.15 -9.28
N GLY A 126 -14.96 8.84 -8.21
CA GLY A 126 -15.32 9.81 -7.16
C GLY A 126 -14.33 9.89 -6.00
N CYS A 127 -13.24 9.11 -6.03
CA CYS A 127 -12.27 9.07 -4.93
C CYS A 127 -11.33 10.28 -4.95
N LEU A 128 -11.09 10.86 -3.78
CA LEU A 128 -10.14 11.95 -3.56
C LEU A 128 -8.73 11.44 -3.23
#